data_d0be95ecc4a50c8a2612c4bd36d7655f
#
_entry.id   d0be95ecc4a50c8a2612c4bd36d7655f
#
_cell.length_a   1.000
_cell.length_b   1.000
_cell.length_c   1.000
_cell.angle_alpha   90.00
_cell.angle_beta   90.00
_cell.angle_gamma   90.00
#
_symmetry.space_group_name_H-M   'P 1'
#
loop_
_entity.id
_entity.type
_entity.pdbx_description
1 polymer ?
#
loop_
_entity_poly.entity_id
_entity_poly.type
_entity_poly.pdbx_seq_one_letter_code
_entity_poly.pdbx_strand_id
1 'polypeptide(L)'
;AIAIALFLNEVKSKFWNRFFQTSVLLPYLFSYVIASYLVYAFLSPTTGMFNHILTVMGEDPVSWYMESKFWPFILTFVELWKRSGYTAIVYYATMVGIDSSLYEAAELDGAGKLKQIFSITIPLISPTIVMMSLLSVGRIFHSDFGLFYQIPMQSGILSSVTSTIDT
;
A
#
# COMPACT_ATOMS: atom_id res chain seq x y z
N ALA A 1 -5.59 -0.44 3.18
CA ALA A 1 -6.33 0.58 2.43
C ALA A 1 -7.51 1.15 3.25
N ILE A 2 -8.43 0.31 3.79
CA ILE A 2 -9.60 0.78 4.57
C ILE A 2 -9.18 1.62 5.77
N ALA A 3 -8.19 1.20 6.56
CA ALA A 3 -7.70 1.96 7.70
C ALA A 3 -7.18 3.36 7.31
N ILE A 4 -6.50 3.47 6.16
CA ILE A 4 -6.04 4.76 5.62
C ILE A 4 -7.23 5.63 5.22
N ALA A 5 -8.25 5.04 4.58
CA ALA A 5 -9.47 5.76 4.20
C ALA A 5 -10.25 6.29 5.42
N LEU A 6 -10.38 5.48 6.47
CA LEU A 6 -10.97 5.89 7.75
C LEU A 6 -10.18 7.03 8.39
N PHE A 7 -8.84 6.94 8.40
CA PHE A 7 -8.00 8.02 8.90
C PHE A 7 -8.24 9.33 8.12
N LEU A 8 -8.26 9.26 6.79
CA LEU A 8 -8.53 10.43 5.94
C LEU A 8 -9.92 11.02 6.22
N ASN A 9 -10.92 10.19 6.51
CA ASN A 9 -12.28 10.62 6.80
C ASN A 9 -12.39 11.37 8.14
N GLU A 10 -11.53 11.07 9.11
CA GLU A 10 -11.49 11.76 10.41
C GLU A 10 -10.72 13.09 10.38
N VAL A 11 -9.92 13.34 9.32
CA VAL A 11 -9.14 14.59 9.20
C VAL A 11 -10.03 15.75 8.84
N LYS A 12 -10.37 16.62 9.81
CA LYS A 12 -11.28 17.76 9.66
C LYS A 12 -10.68 18.92 8.84
N SER A 13 -9.38 19.13 8.89
CA SER A 13 -8.70 20.23 8.18
C SER A 13 -8.59 19.93 6.69
N LYS A 14 -9.17 20.80 5.84
CA LYS A 14 -9.11 20.68 4.38
C LYS A 14 -7.67 20.66 3.84
N PHE A 15 -6.76 21.43 4.45
CA PHE A 15 -5.36 21.47 4.05
C PHE A 15 -4.66 20.13 4.34
N TRP A 16 -4.76 19.64 5.57
CA TRP A 16 -4.15 18.36 5.96
C TRP A 16 -4.78 17.18 5.25
N ASN A 17 -6.08 17.21 5.02
CA ASN A 17 -6.76 16.15 4.28
C ASN A 17 -6.21 16.04 2.85
N ARG A 18 -6.10 17.17 2.12
CA ARG A 18 -5.49 17.19 0.78
C ARG A 18 -4.03 16.75 0.80
N PHE A 19 -3.26 17.20 1.78
CA PHE A 19 -1.85 16.81 1.92
C PHE A 19 -1.71 15.30 2.09
N PHE A 20 -2.47 14.69 3.01
CA PHE A 20 -2.43 13.25 3.22
C PHE A 20 -2.95 12.45 2.01
N GLN A 21 -4.03 12.89 1.37
CA GLN A 21 -4.52 12.26 0.13
C GLN A 21 -3.43 12.24 -0.94
N THR A 22 -2.77 13.38 -1.19
CA THR A 22 -1.69 13.45 -2.19
C THR A 22 -0.51 12.57 -1.80
N SER A 23 -0.09 12.60 -0.53
CA SER A 23 1.05 11.80 -0.04
C SER A 23 0.79 10.30 -0.14
N VAL A 24 -0.42 9.85 0.17
CA VAL A 24 -0.81 8.43 0.09
C VAL A 24 -0.96 7.97 -1.35
N LEU A 25 -1.35 8.86 -2.27
CA LEU A 25 -1.50 8.54 -3.69
C LEU A 25 -0.15 8.58 -4.44
N LEU A 26 0.82 9.32 -3.94
CA LEU A 26 2.11 9.53 -4.61
C LEU A 26 2.83 8.24 -5.04
N PRO A 27 2.94 7.18 -4.20
CA PRO A 27 3.57 5.93 -4.60
C PRO A 27 2.91 5.24 -5.80
N TYR A 28 1.60 5.35 -5.92
CA TYR A 28 0.86 4.79 -7.05
C TYR A 28 1.26 5.44 -8.39
N LEU A 29 1.57 6.75 -8.37
CA LEU A 29 1.95 7.51 -9.56
C LEU A 29 3.39 7.25 -10.02
N PHE A 30 4.24 6.70 -9.16
CA PHE A 30 5.62 6.35 -9.55
C PHE A 30 5.64 5.18 -10.52
N SER A 31 6.47 5.26 -11.55
CA SER A 31 6.80 4.09 -12.37
C SER A 31 7.54 3.04 -11.53
N TYR A 32 7.49 1.77 -11.95
CA TYR A 32 8.27 0.72 -11.29
C TYR A 32 9.78 0.94 -11.43
N VAL A 33 10.23 1.67 -12.45
CA VAL A 33 11.64 2.07 -12.59
C VAL A 33 12.05 3.00 -11.45
N ILE A 34 11.25 4.03 -11.14
CA ILE A 34 11.51 4.92 -10.01
C ILE A 34 11.45 4.13 -8.70
N ALA A 35 10.46 3.27 -8.55
CA ALA A 35 10.31 2.43 -7.36
C ALA A 35 11.52 1.50 -7.17
N SER A 36 12.11 0.93 -8.26
CA SER A 36 13.30 0.08 -8.17
C SER A 36 14.52 0.83 -7.65
N TYR A 37 14.74 2.06 -8.09
CA TYR A 37 15.83 2.90 -7.55
C TYR A 37 15.61 3.28 -6.07
N LEU A 38 14.36 3.51 -5.66
CA LEU A 38 14.05 3.69 -4.24
C LEU A 38 14.37 2.43 -3.42
N VAL A 39 13.91 1.27 -3.87
CA VAL A 39 14.22 0.00 -3.22
C VAL A 39 15.74 -0.23 -3.16
N TYR A 40 16.45 0.05 -4.25
CA TYR A 40 17.89 -0.06 -4.28
C TYR A 40 18.58 0.90 -3.30
N ALA A 41 18.12 2.12 -3.15
CA ALA A 41 18.66 3.06 -2.17
C ALA A 41 18.54 2.55 -0.72
N PHE A 42 17.54 1.74 -0.42
CA PHE A 42 17.39 1.11 0.90
C PHE A 42 18.18 -0.20 1.03
N LEU A 43 18.24 -1.01 -0.04
CA LEU A 43 18.77 -2.39 -0.04
C LEU A 43 20.16 -2.53 -0.68
N SER A 44 20.80 -1.44 -1.14
CA SER A 44 22.15 -1.51 -1.72
C SER A 44 23.13 -2.20 -0.75
N PRO A 45 23.95 -3.16 -1.23
CA PRO A 45 24.91 -3.85 -0.37
C PRO A 45 25.94 -2.92 0.26
N THR A 46 26.32 -1.86 -0.44
CA THR A 46 27.41 -0.95 -0.04
C THR A 46 26.92 0.36 0.59
N THR A 47 25.83 0.93 0.08
CA THR A 47 25.34 2.26 0.46
C THR A 47 23.90 2.25 0.97
N GLY A 48 23.27 1.07 1.07
CA GLY A 48 21.88 0.94 1.46
C GLY A 48 21.63 1.32 2.91
N MET A 49 20.53 2.02 3.13
CA MET A 49 20.15 2.50 4.46
C MET A 49 20.00 1.35 5.47
N PHE A 50 19.43 0.20 5.06
CA PHE A 50 19.26 -0.94 5.98
C PHE A 50 20.59 -1.55 6.38
N ASN A 51 21.55 -1.69 5.46
CA ASN A 51 22.87 -2.19 5.79
C ASN A 51 23.65 -1.20 6.69
N HIS A 52 23.47 0.09 6.48
CA HIS A 52 24.03 1.09 7.39
C HIS A 52 23.47 0.94 8.82
N ILE A 53 22.17 0.74 8.97
CA ILE A 53 21.54 0.51 10.29
C ILE A 53 22.07 -0.80 10.91
N LEU A 54 22.16 -1.91 10.14
CA LEU A 54 22.70 -3.17 10.63
C LEU A 54 24.14 -3.02 11.14
N THR A 55 24.99 -2.34 10.38
CA THR A 55 26.38 -2.08 10.77
C THR A 55 26.48 -1.25 12.07
N VAL A 56 25.61 -0.22 12.22
CA VAL A 56 25.55 0.57 13.46
C VAL A 56 25.10 -0.28 14.66
N MET A 57 24.25 -1.29 14.42
CA MET A 57 23.80 -2.24 15.45
C MET A 57 24.83 -3.35 15.75
N GLY A 58 25.95 -3.40 15.00
CA GLY A 58 27.00 -4.40 15.16
C GLY A 58 26.73 -5.71 14.37
N GLU A 59 25.78 -5.71 13.47
CA GLU A 59 25.43 -6.85 12.63
C GLU A 59 26.14 -6.76 11.25
N ASP A 60 26.37 -7.90 10.62
CA ASP A 60 26.97 -7.95 9.30
C ASP A 60 26.02 -7.44 8.21
N PRO A 61 26.54 -6.71 7.18
CA PRO A 61 25.73 -6.25 6.07
C PRO A 61 25.19 -7.42 5.24
N VAL A 62 23.92 -7.33 4.85
CA VAL A 62 23.21 -8.35 4.07
C VAL A 62 23.29 -8.05 2.58
N SER A 63 23.61 -9.05 1.77
CA SER A 63 23.58 -8.95 0.30
C SER A 63 22.17 -9.22 -0.24
N TRP A 64 21.25 -8.29 -0.02
CA TRP A 64 19.81 -8.42 -0.32
C TRP A 64 19.53 -8.93 -1.74
N TYR A 65 20.29 -8.50 -2.74
CA TYR A 65 20.14 -8.90 -4.14
C TYR A 65 20.72 -10.29 -4.48
N MET A 66 21.41 -10.93 -3.53
CA MET A 66 21.91 -12.30 -3.66
C MET A 66 21.08 -13.32 -2.87
N GLU A 67 20.19 -12.85 -1.99
CA GLU A 67 19.38 -13.71 -1.14
C GLU A 67 17.91 -13.74 -1.55
N SER A 68 17.52 -14.73 -2.33
CA SER A 68 16.17 -14.90 -2.86
C SER A 68 15.07 -15.03 -1.79
N LYS A 69 15.41 -15.49 -0.58
CA LYS A 69 14.44 -15.70 0.53
C LYS A 69 13.69 -14.44 0.96
N PHE A 70 14.27 -13.25 0.81
CA PHE A 70 13.65 -11.98 1.22
C PHE A 70 12.75 -11.39 0.13
N TRP A 71 12.94 -11.78 -1.13
CA TRP A 71 12.31 -11.12 -2.27
C TRP A 71 10.79 -11.26 -2.34
N PRO A 72 10.15 -12.39 -1.97
CA PRO A 72 8.69 -12.46 -1.93
C PRO A 72 8.08 -11.41 -0.98
N PHE A 73 8.74 -11.15 0.15
CA PHE A 73 8.29 -10.14 1.12
C PHE A 73 8.53 -8.72 0.60
N ILE A 74 9.70 -8.46 -0.01
CA ILE A 74 10.04 -7.15 -0.59
C ILE A 74 9.05 -6.80 -1.72
N LEU A 75 8.80 -7.72 -2.66
CA LEU A 75 7.86 -7.51 -3.76
C LEU A 75 6.44 -7.29 -3.24
N THR A 76 5.99 -8.09 -2.27
CA THR A 76 4.67 -7.91 -1.63
C THR A 76 4.57 -6.55 -0.95
N PHE A 77 5.60 -6.12 -0.23
CA PHE A 77 5.62 -4.81 0.42
C PHE A 77 5.54 -3.66 -0.60
N VAL A 78 6.35 -3.72 -1.66
CA VAL A 78 6.35 -2.70 -2.73
C VAL A 78 5.00 -2.61 -3.41
N GLU A 79 4.38 -3.75 -3.72
CA GLU A 79 3.06 -3.81 -4.32
C GLU A 79 1.97 -3.22 -3.40
N LEU A 80 1.98 -3.61 -2.11
CA LEU A 80 1.07 -3.05 -1.11
C LEU A 80 1.27 -1.55 -0.94
N TRP A 81 2.52 -1.08 -0.86
CA TRP A 81 2.85 0.33 -0.73
C TRP A 81 2.36 1.14 -1.92
N LYS A 82 2.60 0.66 -3.14
CA LYS A 82 2.12 1.33 -4.36
C LYS A 82 0.60 1.37 -4.48
N ARG A 83 -0.09 0.25 -4.22
CA ARG A 83 -1.52 0.13 -4.50
C ARG A 83 -2.43 0.58 -3.36
N SER A 84 -1.95 0.53 -2.11
CA SER A 84 -2.78 0.86 -0.95
C SER A 84 -3.36 2.27 -1.00
N GLY A 85 -2.59 3.23 -1.54
CA GLY A 85 -2.99 4.62 -1.66
C GLY A 85 -4.18 4.82 -2.60
N TYR A 86 -4.10 4.26 -3.81
CA TYR A 86 -5.20 4.32 -4.77
C TYR A 86 -6.48 3.69 -4.20
N THR A 87 -6.36 2.49 -3.64
CA THR A 87 -7.51 1.79 -3.06
C THR A 87 -8.10 2.55 -1.86
N ALA A 88 -7.26 3.18 -1.05
CA ALA A 88 -7.71 4.00 0.08
C ALA A 88 -8.49 5.24 -0.39
N ILE A 89 -8.06 5.90 -1.46
CA ILE A 89 -8.77 7.05 -2.03
C ILE A 89 -10.15 6.64 -2.58
N VAL A 90 -10.26 5.46 -3.21
CA VAL A 90 -11.56 4.94 -3.68
C VAL A 90 -12.51 4.71 -2.51
N TYR A 91 -12.04 4.09 -1.43
CA TYR A 91 -12.88 3.91 -0.23
C TYR A 91 -13.23 5.23 0.43
N TYR A 92 -12.28 6.16 0.54
CA TYR A 92 -12.51 7.48 1.09
C TYR A 92 -13.58 8.25 0.30
N ALA A 93 -13.52 8.23 -1.03
CA ALA A 93 -14.53 8.87 -1.89
C ALA A 93 -15.93 8.28 -1.64
N THR A 94 -16.03 6.97 -1.43
CA THR A 94 -17.32 6.33 -1.08
C THR A 94 -17.80 6.78 0.32
N MET A 95 -16.88 6.89 1.30
CA MET A 95 -17.22 7.34 2.66
C MET A 95 -17.74 8.78 2.69
N VAL A 96 -17.13 9.67 1.91
CA VAL A 96 -17.56 11.08 1.79
C VAL A 96 -18.97 11.21 1.21
N GLY A 97 -19.42 10.22 0.44
CA GLY A 97 -20.78 10.17 -0.11
C GLY A 97 -21.85 9.67 0.86
N ILE A 98 -21.49 9.24 2.07
CA ILE A 98 -22.48 8.81 3.10
C ILE A 98 -23.15 10.02 3.69
N ASP A 99 -24.49 9.95 3.83
CA ASP A 99 -25.28 11.04 4.42
C ASP A 99 -24.87 11.26 5.90
N SER A 100 -24.51 12.50 6.23
CA SER A 100 -24.13 12.90 7.58
C SER A 100 -25.23 12.70 8.61
N SER A 101 -26.49 12.75 8.20
CA SER A 101 -27.66 12.55 9.07
C SER A 101 -27.64 11.19 9.78
N LEU A 102 -27.06 10.16 9.15
CA LEU A 102 -26.90 8.84 9.76
C LEU A 102 -25.95 8.87 10.97
N TYR A 103 -24.87 9.64 10.85
CA TYR A 103 -23.91 9.81 11.95
C TYR A 103 -24.47 10.68 13.07
N GLU A 104 -25.22 11.75 12.73
CA GLU A 104 -25.89 12.63 13.69
C GLU A 104 -26.93 11.85 14.50
N ALA A 105 -27.77 11.03 13.84
CA ALA A 105 -28.73 10.16 14.52
C ALA A 105 -28.04 9.18 15.47
N ALA A 106 -26.94 8.53 15.01
CA ALA A 106 -26.19 7.61 15.83
C ALA A 106 -25.51 8.29 17.05
N GLU A 107 -25.09 9.56 16.91
CA GLU A 107 -24.55 10.34 18.03
C GLU A 107 -25.62 10.65 19.07
N LEU A 108 -26.86 10.98 18.66
CA LEU A 108 -27.98 11.16 19.54
C LEU A 108 -28.36 9.88 20.31
N ASP A 109 -28.18 8.71 19.66
CA ASP A 109 -28.36 7.39 20.27
C ASP A 109 -27.18 6.98 21.17
N GLY A 110 -26.16 7.85 21.36
CA GLY A 110 -25.00 7.58 22.19
C GLY A 110 -23.96 6.65 21.56
N ALA A 111 -23.99 6.45 20.23
CA ALA A 111 -23.02 5.62 19.54
C ALA A 111 -21.66 6.30 19.43
N GLY A 112 -20.63 5.74 20.07
CA GLY A 112 -19.24 6.20 19.91
C GLY A 112 -18.68 5.92 18.51
N LYS A 113 -17.57 6.55 18.16
CA LYS A 113 -16.92 6.49 16.82
C LYS A 113 -16.69 5.07 16.31
N LEU A 114 -16.19 4.18 17.13
CA LEU A 114 -15.97 2.79 16.71
C LEU A 114 -17.28 2.10 16.32
N LYS A 115 -18.37 2.34 17.08
CA LYS A 115 -19.68 1.78 16.75
C LYS A 115 -20.21 2.36 15.44
N GLN A 116 -20.04 3.66 15.19
CA GLN A 116 -20.39 4.30 13.91
C GLN A 116 -19.61 3.68 12.74
N ILE A 117 -18.28 3.44 12.90
CA ILE A 117 -17.46 2.81 11.87
C ILE A 117 -17.98 1.42 11.51
N PHE A 118 -18.22 0.55 12.49
CA PHE A 118 -18.61 -0.84 12.23
C PHE A 118 -20.08 -1.01 11.86
N SER A 119 -20.96 -0.14 12.35
CA SER A 119 -22.42 -0.26 12.13
C SER A 119 -22.95 0.62 10.99
N ILE A 120 -22.24 1.66 10.58
CA ILE A 120 -22.67 2.59 9.52
C ILE A 120 -21.64 2.58 8.38
N THR A 121 -20.41 3.00 8.66
CA THR A 121 -19.42 3.24 7.60
C THR A 121 -19.09 1.95 6.84
N ILE A 122 -18.63 0.89 7.52
CA ILE A 122 -18.22 -0.37 6.88
C ILE A 122 -19.37 -1.03 6.10
N PRO A 123 -20.59 -1.18 6.64
CA PRO A 123 -21.71 -1.72 5.88
C PRO A 123 -22.06 -0.91 4.63
N LEU A 124 -22.07 0.43 4.71
CA LEU A 124 -22.41 1.27 3.56
C LEU A 124 -21.36 1.29 2.46
N ILE A 125 -20.07 1.13 2.78
CA ILE A 125 -19.03 1.01 1.77
C ILE A 125 -18.79 -0.45 1.32
N SER A 126 -19.49 -1.44 1.90
CA SER A 126 -19.29 -2.86 1.59
C SER A 126 -19.43 -3.20 0.11
N PRO A 127 -20.35 -2.61 -0.69
CA PRO A 127 -20.40 -2.86 -2.13
C PRO A 127 -19.09 -2.48 -2.82
N THR A 128 -18.49 -1.36 -2.43
CA THR A 128 -17.19 -0.91 -2.97
C THR A 128 -16.06 -1.85 -2.52
N ILE A 129 -16.08 -2.35 -1.29
CA ILE A 129 -15.10 -3.33 -0.80
C ILE A 129 -15.20 -4.60 -1.64
N VAL A 130 -16.40 -5.12 -1.86
CA VAL A 130 -16.61 -6.33 -2.68
C VAL A 130 -16.13 -6.09 -4.12
N MET A 131 -16.50 -4.99 -4.74
CA MET A 131 -16.07 -4.64 -6.09
C MET A 131 -14.54 -4.59 -6.21
N MET A 132 -13.85 -3.88 -5.31
CA MET A 132 -12.40 -3.77 -5.31
C MET A 132 -11.71 -5.11 -5.03
N SER A 133 -12.33 -5.97 -4.20
CA SER A 133 -11.83 -7.32 -3.94
C SER A 133 -11.95 -8.20 -5.18
N LEU A 134 -13.07 -8.17 -5.90
CA LEU A 134 -13.26 -8.91 -7.14
C LEU A 134 -12.26 -8.46 -8.22
N LEU A 135 -12.05 -7.14 -8.37
CA LEU A 135 -11.03 -6.61 -9.27
C LEU A 135 -9.61 -7.07 -8.90
N SER A 136 -9.33 -7.21 -7.61
CA SER A 136 -8.03 -7.71 -7.14
C SER A 136 -7.85 -9.20 -7.41
N VAL A 137 -8.91 -10.01 -7.23
CA VAL A 137 -8.89 -11.44 -7.58
C VAL A 137 -8.67 -11.63 -9.08
N GLY A 138 -9.33 -10.84 -9.94
CA GLY A 138 -9.12 -10.90 -11.39
C GLY A 138 -7.67 -10.64 -11.82
N ARG A 139 -6.92 -9.88 -11.03
CA ARG A 139 -5.49 -9.60 -11.30
C ARG A 139 -4.53 -10.68 -10.84
N ILE A 140 -4.95 -11.64 -10.03
CA ILE A 140 -4.06 -12.73 -9.56
C ILE A 140 -3.52 -13.55 -10.74
N PHE A 141 -4.26 -13.62 -11.85
CA PHE A 141 -3.87 -14.35 -13.05
C PHE A 141 -2.94 -13.55 -13.98
N HIS A 142 -2.66 -12.29 -13.67
CA HIS A 142 -1.73 -11.44 -14.42
C HIS A 142 -0.59 -11.03 -13.50
N SER A 143 0.64 -11.36 -13.87
CA SER A 143 1.81 -10.83 -13.20
C SER A 143 2.10 -9.41 -13.72
N ASP A 144 2.51 -8.52 -12.81
CA ASP A 144 2.94 -7.19 -13.20
C ASP A 144 4.42 -7.24 -13.61
N PHE A 145 4.68 -7.20 -14.93
CA PHE A 145 6.04 -7.18 -15.47
C PHE A 145 6.92 -6.12 -14.78
N GLY A 146 6.36 -4.94 -14.53
CA GLY A 146 7.10 -3.86 -13.87
C GLY A 146 7.56 -4.25 -12.47
N LEU A 147 6.71 -4.91 -11.68
CA LEU A 147 7.05 -5.36 -10.32
C LEU A 147 8.14 -6.44 -10.35
N PHE A 148 7.93 -7.51 -11.10
CA PHE A 148 8.79 -8.70 -11.06
C PHE A 148 10.10 -8.53 -11.83
N TYR A 149 10.16 -7.63 -12.82
CA TYR A 149 11.32 -7.39 -13.64
C TYR A 149 12.14 -6.17 -13.19
N GLN A 150 11.48 -5.04 -12.92
CA GLN A 150 12.18 -3.79 -12.61
C GLN A 150 12.68 -3.73 -11.16
N ILE A 151 11.86 -4.17 -10.19
CA ILE A 151 12.23 -4.05 -8.77
C ILE A 151 13.48 -4.86 -8.43
N PRO A 152 13.67 -6.13 -8.93
CA PRO A 152 14.92 -6.89 -8.74
C PRO A 152 16.09 -6.39 -9.57
N MET A 153 15.93 -5.30 -10.35
CA MET A 153 16.94 -4.75 -11.25
C MET A 153 17.51 -5.80 -12.23
N GLN A 154 16.64 -6.66 -12.74
CA GLN A 154 16.95 -7.72 -13.71
C GLN A 154 18.02 -8.72 -13.20
N SER A 155 18.11 -8.92 -11.88
CA SER A 155 19.08 -9.84 -11.30
C SER A 155 18.76 -11.29 -11.68
N GLY A 156 19.65 -11.91 -12.46
CA GLY A 156 19.51 -13.32 -12.84
C GLY A 156 19.54 -14.28 -11.64
N ILE A 157 20.17 -13.89 -10.53
CA ILE A 157 20.22 -14.69 -9.29
C ILE A 157 18.82 -14.81 -8.67
N LEU A 158 17.98 -13.80 -8.84
CA LEU A 158 16.63 -13.75 -8.30
C LEU A 158 15.57 -14.37 -9.22
N SER A 159 15.97 -14.84 -10.41
CA SER A 159 15.04 -15.42 -11.40
C SER A 159 14.17 -16.54 -10.82
N SER A 160 14.71 -17.35 -9.90
CA SER A 160 13.98 -18.44 -9.25
C SER A 160 12.72 -17.98 -8.47
N VAL A 161 12.65 -16.73 -8.04
CA VAL A 161 11.55 -16.16 -7.25
C VAL A 161 10.86 -14.97 -7.94
N THR A 162 11.40 -14.49 -9.06
CA THR A 162 10.88 -13.35 -9.82
C THR A 162 10.41 -13.72 -11.22
N SER A 163 10.77 -14.90 -11.74
CA SER A 163 10.26 -15.36 -13.04
C SER A 163 8.79 -15.70 -12.94
N THR A 164 8.01 -15.10 -13.83
CA THR A 164 6.59 -15.35 -14.02
C THR A 164 6.33 -15.67 -15.48
N ILE A 165 5.10 -16.06 -15.83
CA ILE A 165 4.74 -16.34 -17.23
C ILE A 165 4.94 -15.11 -18.13
N ASP A 166 4.86 -13.91 -17.55
CA ASP A 166 4.94 -12.63 -18.26
C ASP A 166 6.36 -11.99 -18.23
N THR A 167 7.35 -12.62 -17.54
CA THR A 167 8.75 -12.11 -17.43
C THR A 167 9.78 -13.04 -18.08
#